data_c5a002554602facf78187915d556322c
#
_entry.id   c5a002554602facf78187915d556322c
#
_cell.length_a   1.000
_cell.length_b   1.000
_cell.length_c   1.000
_cell.angle_alpha   90.00
_cell.angle_beta   90.00
_cell.angle_gamma   90.00
#
_symmetry.space_group_name_H-M   'P 1'
#
loop_
_entity.id
_entity.type
_entity.pdbx_description
1 polymer ?
#
loop_
_entity_poly.entity_id
_entity_poly.type
_entity_poly.pdbx_seq_one_letter_code
_entity_poly.pdbx_strand_id
1 'polypeptide(L)'
;ELLLQNKKIVIIGGAHDLTLAQYHAYTSIPTLVNAVVVDAKIDLDLEARLPRDHFLEELFTGLPNHLNHYSHIGFQSYFMHPHMLETIDKLRFDCFRLGRVREGIEEMEPVIRDSHMLSFDISAIQNAQAPANLITPNGFNGEESCTLMQYAGMSWKTSTIGLFGYQAELDVNNMTAIQIAQMFWYIMDGVQKGKKEAPLTESDRFKEFHI
;
A
#
# COMPACT_ATOMS: atom_id res chain seq x y z
N GLU A 1 -11.53 -4.58 16.54
CA GLU A 1 -12.63 -3.78 17.12
C GLU A 1 -12.97 -2.59 16.19
N LEU A 2 -12.02 -1.71 15.84
CA LEU A 2 -12.26 -0.53 14.97
C LEU A 2 -12.76 -0.92 13.56
N LEU A 3 -12.24 -2.00 12.98
CA LEU A 3 -12.72 -2.52 11.69
C LEU A 3 -14.21 -2.85 11.71
N LEU A 4 -14.69 -3.45 12.81
CA LEU A 4 -16.11 -3.79 12.99
C LEU A 4 -17.01 -2.55 13.12
N GLN A 5 -16.43 -1.39 13.37
CA GLN A 5 -17.14 -0.10 13.45
C GLN A 5 -17.14 0.66 12.12
N ASN A 6 -16.71 0.03 11.01
CA ASN A 6 -16.55 0.65 9.69
C ASN A 6 -15.73 1.94 9.72
N LYS A 7 -14.68 1.98 10.57
CA LYS A 7 -13.74 3.09 10.62
C LYS A 7 -12.62 2.88 9.61
N LYS A 8 -12.22 3.95 8.93
CA LYS A 8 -10.98 3.97 8.18
C LYS A 8 -9.84 4.23 9.15
N ILE A 9 -8.91 3.30 9.25
CA ILE A 9 -7.82 3.31 10.24
C ILE A 9 -6.53 3.69 9.53
N VAL A 10 -5.83 4.69 10.03
CA VAL A 10 -4.49 5.05 9.55
C VAL A 10 -3.48 4.68 10.63
N ILE A 11 -2.46 3.91 10.25
CA ILE A 11 -1.37 3.45 11.10
C ILE A 11 -0.11 4.19 10.65
N ILE A 12 0.59 4.88 11.56
CA ILE A 12 1.79 5.63 11.23
C ILE A 12 2.93 5.16 12.12
N GLY A 13 4.03 4.75 11.50
CA GLY A 13 5.28 4.39 12.17
C GLY A 13 5.50 2.89 12.35
N GLY A 14 6.71 2.58 12.78
CA GLY A 14 7.25 1.23 12.88
C GLY A 14 7.90 0.73 11.60
N ALA A 15 8.48 -0.47 11.66
CA ALA A 15 9.08 -1.13 10.52
C ALA A 15 8.00 -1.74 9.61
N HIS A 16 8.35 -2.03 8.36
CA HIS A 16 7.39 -2.44 7.32
C HIS A 16 6.74 -3.79 7.60
N ASP A 17 7.38 -4.66 8.38
CA ASP A 17 6.82 -5.94 8.84
C ASP A 17 5.54 -5.80 9.69
N LEU A 18 5.26 -4.62 10.24
CA LEU A 18 3.97 -4.32 10.88
C LEU A 18 2.78 -4.40 9.92
N THR A 19 3.01 -4.49 8.63
CA THR A 19 2.03 -4.88 7.61
C THR A 19 1.37 -6.23 7.94
N LEU A 20 2.09 -7.17 8.56
CA LEU A 20 1.51 -8.42 9.05
C LEU A 20 0.48 -8.17 10.15
N ALA A 21 0.79 -7.30 11.12
CA ALA A 21 -0.16 -6.95 12.17
C ALA A 21 -1.41 -6.26 11.60
N GLN A 22 -1.23 -5.40 10.58
CA GLN A 22 -2.33 -4.79 9.84
C GLN A 22 -3.19 -5.86 9.13
N TYR A 23 -2.57 -6.84 8.47
CA TYR A 23 -3.24 -7.96 7.80
C TYR A 23 -3.96 -8.86 8.81
N HIS A 24 -3.31 -9.22 9.91
CA HIS A 24 -3.89 -10.10 10.93
C HIS A 24 -5.15 -9.50 11.58
N ALA A 25 -5.33 -8.18 11.56
CA ALA A 25 -6.56 -7.57 12.04
C ALA A 25 -7.80 -8.03 11.26
N TYR A 26 -7.62 -8.47 10.01
CA TYR A 26 -8.72 -8.98 9.16
C TYR A 26 -9.07 -10.44 9.43
N THR A 27 -8.19 -11.23 10.06
CA THR A 27 -8.47 -12.64 10.35
C THR A 27 -9.64 -12.84 11.32
N SER A 28 -10.01 -11.80 12.06
CA SER A 28 -11.16 -11.80 12.97
C SER A 28 -12.50 -11.47 12.31
N ILE A 29 -12.49 -11.17 10.99
CA ILE A 29 -13.70 -10.88 10.21
C ILE A 29 -13.78 -11.84 9.00
N PRO A 30 -15.01 -12.25 8.60
CA PRO A 30 -15.21 -13.22 7.51
C PRO A 30 -15.05 -12.54 6.15
N THR A 31 -13.85 -12.00 5.87
CA THR A 31 -13.55 -11.26 4.63
C THR A 31 -12.23 -11.74 4.07
N LEU A 32 -12.22 -12.02 2.77
CA LEU A 32 -10.97 -12.20 2.03
C LEU A 32 -10.37 -10.83 1.72
N VAL A 33 -9.05 -10.71 1.85
CA VAL A 33 -8.34 -9.44 1.81
C VAL A 33 -7.63 -9.25 0.48
N ASN A 34 -7.91 -8.15 -0.20
CA ASN A 34 -7.04 -7.63 -1.26
C ASN A 34 -6.05 -6.68 -0.59
N ALA A 35 -4.77 -7.00 -0.65
CA ALA A 35 -3.70 -6.21 -0.05
C ALA A 35 -2.89 -5.48 -1.13
N VAL A 36 -2.66 -4.20 -0.93
CA VAL A 36 -1.73 -3.40 -1.75
C VAL A 36 -0.56 -2.98 -0.89
N VAL A 37 0.65 -3.23 -1.40
CA VAL A 37 1.90 -2.77 -0.80
C VAL A 37 2.58 -1.80 -1.76
N VAL A 38 3.00 -0.64 -1.26
CA VAL A 38 3.79 0.34 -2.00
C VAL A 38 5.17 0.40 -1.38
N ASP A 39 6.17 -0.13 -2.08
CA ASP A 39 7.54 -0.19 -1.60
C ASP A 39 8.54 -0.26 -2.77
N ALA A 40 9.77 0.18 -2.52
CA ALA A 40 10.90 0.06 -3.45
C ALA A 40 11.40 -1.38 -3.60
N LYS A 41 11.18 -2.22 -2.58
CA LYS A 41 11.57 -3.64 -2.52
C LYS A 41 10.32 -4.52 -2.46
N ILE A 42 10.50 -5.78 -2.84
CA ILE A 42 9.55 -6.85 -2.50
C ILE A 42 10.18 -7.63 -1.34
N ASP A 43 9.61 -7.48 -0.14
CA ASP A 43 10.15 -8.06 1.09
C ASP A 43 9.88 -9.58 1.18
N LEU A 44 10.46 -10.30 0.24
CA LEU A 44 10.38 -11.76 0.05
C LEU A 44 11.80 -12.39 -0.03
N ASP A 45 12.76 -11.80 0.65
CA ASP A 45 14.12 -12.33 0.72
C ASP A 45 14.23 -13.38 1.83
N LEU A 46 14.08 -14.64 1.47
CA LEU A 46 14.11 -15.79 2.41
C LEU A 46 15.48 -15.97 3.08
N GLU A 47 16.53 -15.36 2.58
CA GLU A 47 17.88 -15.39 3.18
C GLU A 47 18.10 -14.21 4.15
N ALA A 48 17.20 -13.23 4.14
CA ALA A 48 17.30 -12.06 5.01
C ALA A 48 17.11 -12.45 6.49
N ARG A 49 17.84 -11.74 7.36
CA ARG A 49 17.79 -11.96 8.82
C ARG A 49 16.71 -11.14 9.52
N LEU A 50 16.29 -10.04 8.90
CA LEU A 50 15.36 -9.10 9.51
C LEU A 50 13.93 -9.37 9.01
N PRO A 51 12.94 -9.49 9.89
CA PRO A 51 11.54 -9.75 9.51
C PRO A 51 11.01 -8.79 8.44
N ARG A 52 11.39 -7.53 8.50
CA ARG A 52 10.98 -6.51 7.53
C ARG A 52 11.41 -6.80 6.09
N ASP A 53 12.42 -7.63 5.87
CA ASP A 53 12.93 -7.93 4.53
C ASP A 53 12.31 -9.23 3.95
N HIS A 54 11.50 -9.99 4.74
CA HIS A 54 10.89 -11.26 4.31
C HIS A 54 9.46 -11.50 4.81
N PHE A 55 8.77 -10.50 5.37
CA PHE A 55 7.44 -10.67 5.96
C PHE A 55 6.37 -11.14 4.96
N LEU A 56 6.58 -10.96 3.67
CA LEU A 56 5.65 -11.41 2.63
C LEU A 56 5.57 -12.94 2.57
N GLU A 57 6.59 -13.67 3.01
CA GLU A 57 6.51 -15.14 3.13
C GLU A 57 5.36 -15.53 4.06
N GLU A 58 5.30 -14.95 5.25
CA GLU A 58 4.21 -15.22 6.20
C GLU A 58 2.86 -14.74 5.69
N LEU A 59 2.82 -13.59 5.04
CA LEU A 59 1.58 -13.06 4.45
C LEU A 59 1.02 -13.98 3.38
N PHE A 60 1.87 -14.63 2.58
CA PHE A 60 1.45 -15.52 1.49
C PHE A 60 1.17 -16.95 1.95
N THR A 61 1.86 -17.45 2.98
CA THR A 61 1.82 -18.86 3.40
C THR A 61 1.21 -19.08 4.77
N GLY A 62 1.03 -18.03 5.57
CA GLY A 62 0.49 -18.11 6.93
C GLY A 62 -0.91 -18.72 6.97
N LEU A 63 -1.21 -19.47 8.05
CA LEU A 63 -2.51 -20.12 8.22
C LEU A 63 -3.21 -19.62 9.51
N PRO A 64 -4.52 -19.36 9.44
CA PRO A 64 -5.41 -19.39 8.26
C PRO A 64 -5.12 -18.24 7.31
N ASN A 65 -5.10 -18.51 5.99
CA ASN A 65 -4.85 -17.50 4.99
C ASN A 65 -6.17 -16.84 4.56
N HIS A 66 -6.25 -15.53 4.71
CA HIS A 66 -7.38 -14.70 4.28
C HIS A 66 -7.01 -13.82 3.06
N LEU A 67 -5.81 -13.96 2.51
CA LEU A 67 -5.39 -13.19 1.34
C LEU A 67 -6.10 -13.70 0.09
N ASN A 68 -6.83 -12.79 -0.57
CA ASN A 68 -7.47 -13.07 -1.85
C ASN A 68 -6.59 -12.63 -3.01
N HIS A 69 -6.02 -11.42 -2.91
CA HIS A 69 -5.16 -10.86 -3.93
C HIS A 69 -4.10 -9.96 -3.32
N TYR A 70 -2.93 -9.92 -3.95
CA TYR A 70 -1.83 -9.05 -3.58
C TYR A 70 -1.37 -8.24 -4.78
N SER A 71 -1.16 -6.96 -4.58
CA SER A 71 -0.58 -6.07 -5.59
C SER A 71 0.59 -5.29 -4.99
N HIS A 72 1.73 -5.33 -5.65
CA HIS A 72 2.92 -4.58 -5.28
C HIS A 72 3.14 -3.41 -6.22
N ILE A 73 3.26 -2.19 -5.69
CA ILE A 73 3.40 -0.96 -6.46
C ILE A 73 4.75 -0.31 -6.15
N GLY A 74 5.54 -0.02 -7.17
CA GLY A 74 6.72 0.82 -7.04
C GLY A 74 8.05 0.08 -6.92
N PHE A 75 8.08 -1.26 -7.07
CA PHE A 75 9.33 -1.99 -6.97
C PHE A 75 10.39 -1.49 -7.97
N GLN A 76 11.64 -1.59 -7.54
CA GLN A 76 12.79 -1.18 -8.34
C GLN A 76 13.64 -2.42 -8.66
N SER A 77 13.81 -2.73 -9.94
CA SER A 77 14.34 -4.00 -10.43
C SER A 77 15.74 -4.35 -9.92
N TYR A 78 16.54 -3.35 -9.56
CA TYR A 78 17.90 -3.58 -9.05
C TYR A 78 17.95 -4.05 -7.58
N PHE A 79 16.83 -4.05 -6.88
CA PHE A 79 16.68 -4.65 -5.55
C PHE A 79 16.11 -6.06 -5.58
N MET A 80 15.79 -6.57 -6.77
CA MET A 80 15.02 -7.79 -6.93
C MET A 80 15.89 -8.96 -7.35
N HIS A 81 15.70 -10.09 -6.70
CA HIS A 81 16.12 -11.37 -7.25
C HIS A 81 15.05 -11.92 -8.19
N PRO A 82 15.44 -12.49 -9.35
CA PRO A 82 14.48 -13.01 -10.35
C PRO A 82 13.42 -13.94 -9.77
N HIS A 83 13.81 -14.81 -8.81
CA HIS A 83 12.90 -15.77 -8.18
C HIS A 83 11.75 -15.11 -7.39
N MET A 84 11.92 -13.87 -6.91
CA MET A 84 10.85 -13.15 -6.20
C MET A 84 9.71 -12.81 -7.16
N LEU A 85 10.04 -12.29 -8.36
CA LEU A 85 9.03 -11.99 -9.38
C LEU A 85 8.38 -13.26 -9.91
N GLU A 86 9.16 -14.34 -10.11
CA GLU A 86 8.62 -15.64 -10.51
C GLU A 86 7.65 -16.20 -9.46
N THR A 87 7.91 -15.98 -8.18
CA THR A 87 7.03 -16.43 -7.09
C THR A 87 5.70 -15.67 -7.13
N ILE A 88 5.76 -14.36 -7.29
CA ILE A 88 4.56 -13.51 -7.39
C ILE A 88 3.73 -13.87 -8.61
N ASP A 89 4.38 -14.08 -9.76
CA ASP A 89 3.71 -14.52 -10.99
C ASP A 89 3.04 -15.89 -10.85
N LYS A 90 3.72 -16.86 -10.24
CA LYS A 90 3.14 -18.19 -9.94
C LYS A 90 1.91 -18.10 -9.04
N LEU A 91 1.88 -17.15 -8.11
CA LEU A 91 0.73 -16.89 -7.23
C LEU A 91 -0.36 -16.06 -7.92
N ARG A 92 -0.12 -15.60 -9.16
CA ARG A 92 -1.01 -14.72 -9.92
C ARG A 92 -1.30 -13.41 -9.18
N PHE A 93 -0.28 -12.86 -8.55
CA PHE A 93 -0.30 -11.55 -7.90
C PHE A 93 0.29 -10.50 -8.84
N ASP A 94 -0.08 -9.24 -8.63
CA ASP A 94 0.34 -8.15 -9.50
C ASP A 94 1.59 -7.44 -8.97
N CYS A 95 2.49 -7.08 -9.89
CA CYS A 95 3.66 -6.27 -9.59
C CYS A 95 3.82 -5.13 -10.60
N PHE A 96 3.84 -3.91 -10.09
CA PHE A 96 3.98 -2.70 -10.89
C PHE A 96 5.33 -2.02 -10.60
N ARG A 97 6.20 -2.03 -11.61
CA ARG A 97 7.51 -1.39 -11.52
C ARG A 97 7.37 0.12 -11.42
N LEU A 98 8.21 0.78 -10.61
CA LEU A 98 8.21 2.24 -10.40
C LEU A 98 8.09 3.04 -11.71
N GLY A 99 8.93 2.75 -12.72
CA GLY A 99 8.92 3.47 -13.99
C GLY A 99 7.58 3.37 -14.72
N ARG A 100 6.96 2.16 -14.72
CA ARG A 100 5.65 1.93 -15.34
C ARG A 100 4.53 2.69 -14.63
N VAL A 101 4.56 2.70 -13.29
CA VAL A 101 3.58 3.46 -12.50
C VAL A 101 3.69 4.96 -12.75
N ARG A 102 4.90 5.48 -12.89
CA ARG A 102 5.12 6.91 -13.16
C ARG A 102 4.69 7.36 -14.57
N GLU A 103 4.66 6.44 -15.53
CA GLU A 103 4.13 6.71 -16.88
C GLU A 103 2.61 6.84 -16.90
N GLY A 104 1.90 6.23 -15.95
CA GLY A 104 0.45 6.22 -15.87
C GLY A 104 -0.03 5.94 -14.44
N ILE A 105 0.19 6.90 -13.52
CA ILE A 105 -0.15 6.73 -12.10
C ILE A 105 -1.65 6.53 -11.88
N GLU A 106 -2.48 7.05 -12.77
CA GLU A 106 -3.93 6.88 -12.78
C GLU A 106 -4.36 5.41 -12.98
N GLU A 107 -3.53 4.57 -13.59
CA GLU A 107 -3.78 3.13 -13.71
C GLU A 107 -3.77 2.43 -12.34
N MET A 108 -3.19 3.05 -11.32
CA MET A 108 -3.17 2.52 -9.95
C MET A 108 -4.44 2.84 -9.16
N GLU A 109 -5.28 3.76 -9.62
CA GLU A 109 -6.54 4.09 -8.94
C GLU A 109 -7.43 2.85 -8.75
N PRO A 110 -7.80 2.08 -9.80
CA PRO A 110 -8.64 0.89 -9.63
C PRO A 110 -7.98 -0.18 -8.77
N VAL A 111 -6.66 -0.38 -8.88
CA VAL A 111 -5.91 -1.35 -8.07
C VAL A 111 -6.01 -1.01 -6.58
N ILE A 112 -5.72 0.25 -6.23
CA ILE A 112 -5.75 0.71 -4.84
C ILE A 112 -7.19 0.76 -4.32
N ARG A 113 -8.14 1.23 -5.12
CA ARG A 113 -9.54 1.36 -4.69
C ARG A 113 -10.25 0.02 -4.48
N ASP A 114 -9.77 -1.05 -5.11
CA ASP A 114 -10.29 -2.41 -4.88
C ASP A 114 -9.62 -3.12 -3.69
N SER A 115 -8.64 -2.52 -3.04
CA SER A 115 -7.96 -3.08 -1.88
C SER A 115 -8.74 -2.89 -0.58
N HIS A 116 -8.58 -3.84 0.36
CA HIS A 116 -9.06 -3.73 1.73
C HIS A 116 -8.03 -3.06 2.65
N MET A 117 -6.76 -3.28 2.35
CA MET A 117 -5.64 -2.66 3.06
C MET A 117 -4.60 -2.12 2.08
N LEU A 118 -4.01 -0.99 2.45
CA LEU A 118 -2.83 -0.45 1.80
C LEU A 118 -1.72 -0.30 2.83
N SER A 119 -0.53 -0.81 2.50
CA SER A 119 0.70 -0.63 3.26
C SER A 119 1.69 0.16 2.42
N PHE A 120 2.20 1.25 2.94
CA PHE A 120 3.14 2.13 2.25
C PHE A 120 4.42 2.26 3.07
N ASP A 121 5.55 1.83 2.52
CA ASP A 121 6.86 2.09 3.12
C ASP A 121 7.48 3.37 2.54
N ILE A 122 8.09 4.20 3.39
CA ILE A 122 8.75 5.44 2.94
C ILE A 122 9.92 5.20 2.00
N SER A 123 10.45 3.98 1.92
CA SER A 123 11.49 3.60 0.95
C SER A 123 11.01 3.78 -0.49
N ALA A 124 9.70 3.74 -0.73
CA ALA A 124 9.10 4.00 -2.04
C ALA A 124 9.22 5.46 -2.47
N ILE A 125 9.47 6.40 -1.54
CA ILE A 125 9.59 7.84 -1.83
C ILE A 125 11.06 8.17 -2.10
N GLN A 126 11.35 8.97 -3.11
CA GLN A 126 12.71 9.41 -3.38
C GLN A 126 13.32 10.19 -2.19
N ASN A 127 14.59 9.91 -1.89
CA ASN A 127 15.27 10.47 -0.72
C ASN A 127 15.22 12.01 -0.64
N ALA A 128 15.15 12.72 -1.77
CA ALA A 128 15.07 14.19 -1.78
C ALA A 128 13.82 14.74 -1.07
N GLN A 129 12.72 13.98 -1.02
CA GLN A 129 11.47 14.34 -0.32
C GLN A 129 11.24 13.54 0.96
N ALA A 130 11.89 12.40 1.11
CA ALA A 130 11.86 11.60 2.32
C ALA A 130 13.28 11.26 2.77
N PRO A 131 14.04 12.20 3.37
CA PRO A 131 15.44 11.99 3.77
C PRO A 131 15.63 10.83 4.75
N ALA A 132 14.60 10.43 5.50
CA ALA A 132 14.64 9.24 6.35
C ALA A 132 14.65 7.92 5.54
N ASN A 133 14.39 7.96 4.23
CA ASN A 133 14.63 6.84 3.33
C ASN A 133 16.14 6.68 3.08
N LEU A 134 16.75 5.66 3.65
CA LEU A 134 18.16 5.32 3.45
C LEU A 134 18.38 4.22 2.40
N ILE A 135 17.32 3.73 1.78
CA ILE A 135 17.38 2.58 0.86
C ILE A 135 17.83 3.02 -0.53
N THR A 136 17.23 4.10 -1.05
CA THR A 136 17.47 4.53 -2.44
C THR A 136 17.25 6.03 -2.61
N PRO A 137 18.03 6.71 -3.47
CA PRO A 137 17.73 8.08 -3.87
C PRO A 137 16.51 8.18 -4.79
N ASN A 138 16.15 7.10 -5.48
CA ASN A 138 15.06 7.06 -6.44
C ASN A 138 13.76 6.56 -5.77
N GLY A 139 12.62 7.01 -6.30
CA GLY A 139 11.31 6.62 -5.78
C GLY A 139 10.22 7.46 -6.42
N PHE A 140 9.03 7.36 -5.91
CA PHE A 140 7.95 8.30 -6.19
C PHE A 140 8.35 9.69 -5.67
N ASN A 141 7.96 10.72 -6.38
CA ASN A 141 8.03 12.07 -5.82
C ASN A 141 6.90 12.29 -4.79
N GLY A 142 6.96 13.44 -4.10
CA GLY A 142 5.98 13.75 -3.05
C GLY A 142 4.54 13.82 -3.55
N GLU A 143 4.32 14.37 -4.74
CA GLU A 143 2.96 14.48 -5.34
C GLU A 143 2.44 13.12 -5.78
N GLU A 144 3.27 12.28 -6.40
CA GLU A 144 2.92 10.91 -6.77
C GLU A 144 2.53 10.09 -5.55
N SER A 145 3.30 10.20 -4.46
CA SER A 145 3.00 9.53 -3.18
C SER A 145 1.66 10.01 -2.59
N CYS A 146 1.40 11.31 -2.63
CA CYS A 146 0.14 11.89 -2.20
C CYS A 146 -1.04 11.40 -3.05
N THR A 147 -0.86 11.27 -4.35
CA THR A 147 -1.88 10.77 -5.30
C THR A 147 -2.26 9.33 -4.98
N LEU A 148 -1.29 8.43 -4.75
CA LEU A 148 -1.56 7.04 -4.35
C LEU A 148 -2.36 6.99 -3.05
N MET A 149 -2.02 7.83 -2.07
CA MET A 149 -2.73 7.90 -0.80
C MET A 149 -4.15 8.49 -0.95
N GLN A 150 -4.36 9.41 -1.89
CA GLN A 150 -5.68 9.92 -2.21
C GLN A 150 -6.58 8.81 -2.76
N TYR A 151 -6.07 7.95 -3.65
CA TYR A 151 -6.82 6.80 -4.16
C TYR A 151 -7.26 5.85 -3.03
N ALA A 152 -6.36 5.57 -2.07
CA ALA A 152 -6.73 4.79 -0.88
C ALA A 152 -7.81 5.49 -0.03
N GLY A 153 -7.74 6.81 0.08
CA GLY A 153 -8.77 7.62 0.73
C GLY A 153 -10.13 7.50 0.04
N MET A 154 -10.16 7.58 -1.30
CA MET A 154 -11.38 7.50 -2.12
C MET A 154 -12.05 6.13 -2.07
N SER A 155 -11.30 5.07 -1.81
CA SER A 155 -11.83 3.72 -1.74
C SER A 155 -12.85 3.58 -0.60
N TRP A 156 -13.98 2.98 -0.89
CA TRP A 156 -14.94 2.55 0.14
C TRP A 156 -14.57 1.18 0.75
N LYS A 157 -13.78 0.38 0.05
CA LYS A 157 -13.29 -0.93 0.53
C LYS A 157 -12.11 -0.78 1.50
N THR A 158 -11.16 0.12 1.21
CA THR A 158 -9.94 0.27 1.99
C THR A 158 -10.28 0.74 3.40
N SER A 159 -10.11 -0.12 4.37
CA SER A 159 -10.41 0.14 5.78
C SER A 159 -9.16 0.40 6.61
N THR A 160 -7.99 -0.06 6.18
CA THR A 160 -6.71 0.24 6.84
C THR A 160 -5.66 0.77 5.87
N ILE A 161 -4.93 1.80 6.28
CA ILE A 161 -3.83 2.41 5.55
C ILE A 161 -2.64 2.51 6.48
N GLY A 162 -1.55 1.80 6.17
CA GLY A 162 -0.28 1.82 6.91
C GLY A 162 0.74 2.74 6.25
N LEU A 163 1.48 3.50 7.05
CA LEU A 163 2.63 4.31 6.65
C LEU A 163 3.81 3.91 7.53
N PHE A 164 4.75 3.17 6.97
CA PHE A 164 5.84 2.50 7.69
C PHE A 164 7.22 2.99 7.27
N GLY A 165 8.25 2.53 7.99
CA GLY A 165 9.65 2.80 7.67
C GLY A 165 10.19 4.13 8.20
N TYR A 166 9.36 5.00 8.78
CA TYR A 166 9.80 6.30 9.28
C TYR A 166 10.63 6.19 10.55
N GLN A 167 11.82 6.78 10.54
CA GLN A 167 12.73 6.91 11.68
C GLN A 167 13.08 8.38 11.88
N ALA A 168 12.57 8.95 12.99
CA ALA A 168 12.71 10.39 13.26
C ALA A 168 14.16 10.87 13.38
N GLU A 169 15.05 9.99 13.88
CA GLU A 169 16.48 10.28 14.07
C GLU A 169 17.23 10.46 12.75
N LEU A 170 16.67 9.94 11.65
CA LEU A 170 17.26 9.99 10.31
C LEU A 170 16.64 11.10 9.45
N ASP A 171 15.59 11.75 9.96
CA ASP A 171 14.87 12.77 9.19
C ASP A 171 15.60 14.11 9.23
N VAL A 172 15.88 14.66 8.07
CA VAL A 172 16.56 15.95 7.92
C VAL A 172 15.50 17.06 7.82
N ASN A 173 15.56 18.01 8.75
CA ASN A 173 14.63 19.15 8.80
C ASN A 173 13.14 18.75 8.85
N ASN A 174 12.83 17.57 9.38
CA ASN A 174 11.47 17.00 9.41
C ASN A 174 10.81 16.86 8.02
N MET A 175 11.60 16.78 6.95
CA MET A 175 11.07 16.74 5.59
C MET A 175 10.22 15.49 5.35
N THR A 176 10.66 14.33 5.85
CA THR A 176 9.89 13.08 5.76
C THR A 176 8.59 13.16 6.56
N ALA A 177 8.65 13.72 7.77
CA ALA A 177 7.45 13.92 8.60
C ALA A 177 6.45 14.85 7.93
N ILE A 178 6.93 15.93 7.29
CA ILE A 178 6.08 16.85 6.52
C ILE A 178 5.46 16.13 5.31
N GLN A 179 6.24 15.32 4.60
CA GLN A 179 5.72 14.51 3.48
C GLN A 179 4.63 13.55 3.94
N ILE A 180 4.83 12.83 5.06
CA ILE A 180 3.82 11.95 5.66
C ILE A 180 2.57 12.73 6.05
N ALA A 181 2.71 13.92 6.62
CA ALA A 181 1.58 14.78 6.96
C ALA A 181 0.78 15.21 5.73
N GLN A 182 1.45 15.51 4.62
CA GLN A 182 0.78 15.81 3.34
C GLN A 182 0.05 14.57 2.80
N MET A 183 0.69 13.40 2.80
CA MET A 183 0.04 12.15 2.41
C MET A 183 -1.21 11.87 3.25
N PHE A 184 -1.15 12.11 4.56
CA PHE A 184 -2.32 11.99 5.44
C PHE A 184 -3.43 12.98 5.06
N TRP A 185 -3.07 14.22 4.73
CA TRP A 185 -4.04 15.20 4.24
C TRP A 185 -4.74 14.71 2.95
N TYR A 186 -3.98 14.11 2.02
CA TYR A 186 -4.54 13.56 0.78
C TYR A 186 -5.44 12.34 1.02
N ILE A 187 -5.18 11.52 2.05
CA ILE A 187 -6.13 10.48 2.49
C ILE A 187 -7.45 11.12 2.89
N MET A 188 -7.43 12.19 3.70
CA MET A 188 -8.64 12.87 4.14
C MET A 188 -9.41 13.52 2.98
N ASP A 189 -8.69 14.14 2.05
CA ASP A 189 -9.29 14.71 0.82
C ASP A 189 -9.92 13.60 -0.03
N GLY A 190 -9.23 12.47 -0.20
CA GLY A 190 -9.75 11.29 -0.86
C GLY A 190 -11.04 10.77 -0.21
N VAL A 191 -11.09 10.68 1.11
CA VAL A 191 -12.32 10.30 1.84
C VAL A 191 -13.47 11.24 1.53
N GLN A 192 -13.23 12.55 1.43
CA GLN A 192 -14.27 13.51 1.07
C GLN A 192 -14.72 13.39 -0.39
N LYS A 193 -13.79 13.07 -1.30
CA LYS A 193 -14.12 12.81 -2.71
C LYS A 193 -14.94 11.53 -2.85
N GLY A 194 -14.51 10.42 -2.23
CA GLY A 194 -15.22 9.14 -2.28
C GLY A 194 -16.65 9.20 -1.72
N LYS A 195 -16.90 10.01 -0.70
CA LYS A 195 -18.26 10.24 -0.17
C LYS A 195 -19.23 10.89 -1.17
N LYS A 196 -18.72 11.59 -2.18
CA LYS A 196 -19.54 12.22 -3.23
C LYS A 196 -19.86 11.23 -4.36
N GLU A 197 -19.20 10.10 -4.41
CA GLU A 197 -19.48 9.04 -5.36
C GLU A 197 -20.63 8.20 -4.80
N ALA A 198 -21.73 8.11 -5.55
CA ALA A 198 -22.84 7.26 -5.15
C ALA A 198 -22.39 5.77 -5.20
N PRO A 199 -22.76 4.94 -4.20
CA PRO A 199 -22.60 3.50 -4.30
C PRO A 199 -23.23 3.00 -5.60
N LEU A 200 -22.54 2.12 -6.32
CA LEU A 200 -23.03 1.55 -7.60
C LEU A 200 -24.41 0.90 -7.49
N THR A 201 -24.77 0.44 -6.29
CA THR A 201 -26.05 -0.24 -6.00
C THR A 201 -27.23 0.67 -5.72
N GLU A 202 -27.01 1.99 -5.52
CA GLU A 202 -28.08 2.92 -5.07
C GLU A 202 -28.36 4.06 -6.06
N SER A 203 -27.74 4.06 -7.24
CA SER A 203 -27.80 5.20 -8.16
C SER A 203 -28.49 4.87 -9.46
N ASP A 204 -29.60 5.56 -9.77
CA ASP A 204 -30.24 5.61 -11.09
C ASP A 204 -29.31 6.12 -12.22
N ARG A 205 -28.07 6.50 -11.86
CA ARG A 205 -27.05 6.97 -12.80
C ARG A 205 -26.29 5.86 -13.51
N PHE A 206 -26.38 4.63 -13.02
CA PHE A 206 -25.68 3.48 -13.61
C PHE A 206 -26.68 2.57 -14.31
N LYS A 207 -26.34 2.14 -15.52
CA LYS A 207 -27.07 1.09 -16.24
C LYS A 207 -26.25 -0.19 -16.13
N GLU A 208 -26.87 -1.24 -15.61
CA GLU A 208 -26.28 -2.56 -15.59
C GLU A 208 -26.42 -3.16 -17.00
N PHE A 209 -25.29 -3.58 -17.58
CA PHE A 209 -25.26 -4.31 -18.83
C PHE A 209 -24.86 -5.75 -18.53
N HIS A 210 -25.76 -6.69 -18.77
CA HIS A 210 -25.43 -8.10 -18.78
C HIS A 210 -24.82 -8.46 -20.15
N ILE A 211 -23.58 -8.97 -20.15
CA ILE A 211 -22.86 -9.47 -21.32
C ILE A 211 -22.96 -10.97 -21.35
#